data_dcc1b7da4d4572d3900eac3fec7928e9
#
_entry.id   dcc1b7da4d4572d3900eac3fec7928e9
#
_cell.length_a   1.000
_cell.length_b   1.000
_cell.length_c   1.000
_cell.angle_alpha   90.00
_cell.angle_beta   90.00
_cell.angle_gamma   90.00
#
_symmetry.space_group_name_H-M   'P 1'
#
loop_
_entity.id
_entity.type
_entity.pdbx_description
1 polymer ?
#
loop_
_entity_poly.entity_id
_entity_poly.type
_entity_poly.pdbx_seq_one_letter_code
_entity_poly.pdbx_strand_id
1 'polypeptide(L)'
;MAQDLSYLGFGVGLRPSHYQTIVDTQPAIDWFEIVSEDFMVDGGRPLYFLDKIRENYPLVMHGVSLSIGSSDPLDWDYLHQLKKLVDRAEPRWVSDHLCWTGVDGINLHGLLPMPFTEEAVDYVVGRVRQVQDFLGRQILLENVSSYIEYTVSEMTEWEYITAVAEKADCLLLFDVNNAYVNAFNHGFSALDFVNGLPVERVQQFHMAGHDHCDTHIIDTHDNAIVDDVWKLYAASLKRFGSVSTLIERDDNVPPIEGLLLELNQAKEIYRATEKNDV
;
A
#
# COMPACT_ATOMS: atom_id res chain seq x y z
N MET A 1 23.40 4.14 -1.96
CA MET A 1 23.48 2.66 -1.98
C MET A 1 22.29 2.19 -2.80
N ALA A 2 22.38 1.05 -3.51
CA ALA A 2 21.20 0.50 -4.20
C ALA A 2 20.13 0.15 -3.17
N GLN A 3 18.87 0.40 -3.51
CA GLN A 3 17.71 0.03 -2.69
C GLN A 3 17.62 -1.49 -2.61
N ASP A 4 17.43 -2.04 -1.39
CA ASP A 4 17.21 -3.47 -1.20
C ASP A 4 15.73 -3.79 -1.35
N LEU A 5 15.36 -4.39 -2.46
CA LEU A 5 13.99 -4.79 -2.82
C LEU A 5 13.76 -6.29 -2.66
N SER A 6 14.56 -6.97 -1.83
CA SER A 6 14.39 -8.40 -1.59
C SER A 6 13.03 -8.72 -0.96
N TYR A 7 12.50 -9.89 -1.30
CA TYR A 7 11.28 -10.43 -0.69
C TYR A 7 11.41 -10.50 0.83
N LEU A 8 10.46 -9.91 1.56
CA LEU A 8 10.46 -9.84 3.02
C LEU A 8 9.56 -10.88 3.69
N GLY A 9 8.77 -11.64 2.94
CA GLY A 9 7.80 -12.55 3.53
C GLY A 9 6.49 -11.85 3.87
N PHE A 10 6.00 -12.06 5.12
CA PHE A 10 4.66 -11.69 5.56
C PHE A 10 4.71 -10.72 6.73
N GLY A 11 4.13 -9.55 6.54
CA GLY A 11 4.11 -8.44 7.49
C GLY A 11 2.73 -8.05 7.97
N VAL A 12 2.70 -7.18 8.96
CA VAL A 12 1.47 -6.52 9.45
C VAL A 12 1.72 -5.04 9.69
N GLY A 13 0.66 -4.25 9.65
CA GLY A 13 0.71 -2.85 10.02
C GLY A 13 1.12 -2.66 11.49
N LEU A 14 2.07 -1.77 11.74
CA LEU A 14 2.53 -1.45 13.09
C LEU A 14 1.57 -0.46 13.74
N ARG A 15 0.76 -0.92 14.69
CA ARG A 15 -0.24 -0.10 15.37
C ARG A 15 0.12 0.14 16.84
N PRO A 16 -0.20 1.33 17.42
CA PRO A 16 0.17 1.69 18.81
C PRO A 16 -0.29 0.71 19.87
N SER A 17 -1.40 0.00 19.65
CA SER A 17 -1.92 -1.04 20.55
C SER A 17 -0.99 -2.24 20.70
N HIS A 18 -0.14 -2.50 19.70
CA HIS A 18 0.73 -3.67 19.66
C HIS A 18 2.18 -3.40 20.10
N TYR A 19 2.60 -2.14 20.20
CA TYR A 19 4.00 -1.77 20.44
C TYR A 19 4.67 -2.53 21.57
N GLN A 20 4.03 -2.54 22.74
CA GLN A 20 4.60 -3.19 23.93
C GLN A 20 4.66 -4.71 23.76
N THR A 21 3.59 -5.31 23.24
CA THR A 21 3.53 -6.76 22.99
C THR A 21 4.62 -7.19 22.01
N ILE A 22 4.84 -6.43 20.92
CA ILE A 22 5.88 -6.75 19.92
C ILE A 22 7.26 -6.74 20.56
N VAL A 23 7.58 -5.72 21.37
CA VAL A 23 8.88 -5.60 22.04
C VAL A 23 9.08 -6.73 23.05
N ASP A 24 8.04 -7.09 23.83
CA ASP A 24 8.14 -8.07 24.91
C ASP A 24 8.14 -9.52 24.40
N THR A 25 7.40 -9.82 23.32
CA THR A 25 7.17 -11.21 22.87
C THR A 25 7.88 -11.58 21.57
N GLN A 26 8.30 -10.61 20.80
CA GLN A 26 8.92 -10.80 19.49
C GLN A 26 8.15 -11.82 18.62
N PRO A 27 6.88 -11.51 18.25
CA PRO A 27 6.02 -12.45 17.52
C PRO A 27 6.63 -12.85 16.16
N ALA A 28 6.23 -14.03 15.65
CA ALA A 28 6.70 -14.59 14.39
C ALA A 28 6.09 -13.86 13.17
N ILE A 29 6.44 -12.59 13.02
CA ILE A 29 6.13 -11.70 11.92
C ILE A 29 7.45 -11.39 11.21
N ASP A 30 7.45 -11.35 9.88
CA ASP A 30 8.69 -11.20 9.13
C ASP A 30 9.12 -9.72 9.04
N TRP A 31 8.17 -8.78 9.01
CA TRP A 31 8.40 -7.33 8.90
C TRP A 31 7.17 -6.51 9.34
N PHE A 32 7.36 -5.21 9.55
CA PHE A 32 6.28 -4.29 9.89
C PHE A 32 6.22 -3.12 8.91
N GLU A 33 4.99 -2.63 8.68
CA GLU A 33 4.73 -1.39 7.98
C GLU A 33 4.30 -0.31 8.96
N ILE A 34 4.88 0.87 8.83
CA ILE A 34 4.47 2.06 9.58
C ILE A 34 3.70 3.01 8.69
N VAL A 35 2.65 3.63 9.25
CA VAL A 35 2.03 4.83 8.66
C VAL A 35 2.98 5.99 8.91
N SER A 36 3.52 6.58 7.85
CA SER A 36 4.60 7.57 7.93
C SER A 36 4.23 8.76 8.81
N GLU A 37 3.01 9.25 8.67
CA GLU A 37 2.52 10.44 9.38
C GLU A 37 2.46 10.24 10.90
N ASP A 38 2.19 9.03 11.37
CA ASP A 38 2.17 8.71 12.81
C ASP A 38 3.53 8.87 13.48
N PHE A 39 4.60 8.86 12.68
CA PHE A 39 5.98 8.96 13.15
C PHE A 39 6.67 10.29 12.76
N MET A 40 5.97 11.18 12.06
CA MET A 40 6.45 12.54 11.76
C MET A 40 6.28 13.48 12.96
N VAL A 41 6.87 13.09 14.07
CA VAL A 41 6.82 13.81 15.36
C VAL A 41 8.23 14.10 15.87
N ASP A 42 8.36 15.09 16.77
CA ASP A 42 9.67 15.49 17.32
C ASP A 42 10.23 14.51 18.35
N GLY A 43 9.43 13.56 18.83
CA GLY A 43 9.86 12.61 19.87
C GLY A 43 8.68 11.83 20.48
N GLY A 44 8.91 11.24 21.64
CA GLY A 44 7.88 10.57 22.40
C GLY A 44 7.72 9.09 22.08
N ARG A 45 6.57 8.54 22.47
CA ARG A 45 6.28 7.11 22.44
C ARG A 45 6.41 6.50 21.02
N PRO A 46 5.91 7.12 19.94
CA PRO A 46 6.04 6.54 18.61
C PRO A 46 7.49 6.27 18.21
N LEU A 47 8.35 7.29 18.32
CA LEU A 47 9.76 7.15 17.93
C LEU A 47 10.55 6.22 18.84
N TYR A 48 10.20 6.14 20.13
CA TYR A 48 10.81 5.17 21.05
C TYR A 48 10.55 3.74 20.60
N PHE A 49 9.30 3.40 20.27
CA PHE A 49 8.95 2.05 19.83
C PHE A 49 9.44 1.75 18.42
N LEU A 50 9.43 2.74 17.53
CA LEU A 50 10.04 2.61 16.21
C LEU A 50 11.49 2.13 16.30
N ASP A 51 12.30 2.82 17.12
CA ASP A 51 13.71 2.48 17.30
C ASP A 51 13.90 1.09 17.92
N LYS A 52 13.01 0.70 18.85
CA LYS A 52 13.06 -0.63 19.48
C LYS A 52 12.65 -1.77 18.54
N ILE A 53 11.65 -1.55 17.72
CA ILE A 53 11.11 -2.57 16.81
C ILE A 53 12.07 -2.78 15.63
N ARG A 54 12.64 -1.68 15.09
CA ARG A 54 13.62 -1.78 13.98
C ARG A 54 14.91 -2.52 14.35
N GLU A 55 15.25 -2.65 15.64
CA GLU A 55 16.40 -3.44 16.08
C GLU A 55 16.25 -4.94 15.71
N ASN A 56 15.01 -5.44 15.58
CA ASN A 56 14.70 -6.85 15.39
C ASN A 56 13.93 -7.17 14.11
N TYR A 57 13.29 -6.17 13.48
CA TYR A 57 12.43 -6.36 12.32
C TYR A 57 12.74 -5.37 11.21
N PRO A 58 12.76 -5.83 9.94
CA PRO A 58 12.72 -4.92 8.80
C PRO A 58 11.46 -4.06 8.86
N LEU A 59 11.60 -2.80 8.44
CA LEU A 59 10.50 -1.87 8.33
C LEU A 59 10.28 -1.45 6.88
N VAL A 60 9.03 -1.17 6.54
CA VAL A 60 8.64 -0.40 5.36
C VAL A 60 7.80 0.79 5.81
N MET A 61 7.72 1.80 4.98
CA MET A 61 6.95 3.01 5.24
C MET A 61 5.84 3.17 4.22
N HIS A 62 4.64 3.45 4.71
CA HIS A 62 3.49 3.75 3.89
C HIS A 62 2.92 5.12 4.27
N GLY A 63 2.67 5.99 3.31
CA GLY A 63 2.15 7.34 3.51
C GLY A 63 0.72 7.47 2.99
N VAL A 64 0.01 8.43 3.57
CA VAL A 64 -1.38 8.76 3.19
C VAL A 64 -1.55 10.21 2.75
N SER A 65 -0.50 11.02 2.80
CA SER A 65 -0.60 12.47 2.65
C SER A 65 0.25 13.07 1.52
N LEU A 66 0.96 12.25 0.73
CA LEU A 66 1.76 12.74 -0.39
C LEU A 66 0.89 13.44 -1.45
N SER A 67 -0.37 12.97 -1.61
CA SER A 67 -1.34 13.56 -2.53
C SER A 67 -0.74 13.80 -3.93
N ILE A 68 -0.11 12.75 -4.46
CA ILE A 68 0.69 12.83 -5.69
C ILE A 68 -0.12 13.33 -6.90
N GLY A 69 -1.43 13.10 -6.89
CA GLY A 69 -2.37 13.51 -7.92
C GLY A 69 -2.95 14.92 -7.75
N SER A 70 -2.68 15.63 -6.64
CA SER A 70 -3.21 16.97 -6.43
C SER A 70 -2.72 17.97 -7.48
N SER A 71 -3.58 18.93 -7.84
CA SER A 71 -3.18 20.10 -8.66
C SER A 71 -2.36 21.13 -7.87
N ASP A 72 -2.35 21.06 -6.55
CA ASP A 72 -1.50 21.91 -5.73
C ASP A 72 -0.02 21.53 -5.92
N PRO A 73 0.93 22.45 -5.70
CA PRO A 73 2.35 22.11 -5.65
C PRO A 73 2.63 20.96 -4.67
N LEU A 74 3.73 20.23 -4.89
CA LEU A 74 4.21 19.26 -3.90
C LEU A 74 4.47 19.96 -2.57
N ASP A 75 4.02 19.36 -1.48
CA ASP A 75 4.29 19.85 -0.12
C ASP A 75 5.73 19.48 0.27
N TRP A 76 6.62 20.45 0.14
CA TRP A 76 8.03 20.28 0.46
C TRP A 76 8.29 20.16 1.96
N ASP A 77 7.45 20.73 2.81
CA ASP A 77 7.58 20.57 4.26
C ASP A 77 7.24 19.12 4.66
N TYR A 78 6.20 18.54 4.08
CA TYR A 78 5.89 17.12 4.21
C TYR A 78 7.05 16.25 3.69
N LEU A 79 7.55 16.50 2.50
CA LEU A 79 8.65 15.73 1.90
C LEU A 79 9.93 15.78 2.74
N HIS A 80 10.25 16.92 3.36
CA HIS A 80 11.38 17.03 4.28
C HIS A 80 11.17 16.18 5.55
N GLN A 81 9.96 16.15 6.10
CA GLN A 81 9.62 15.29 7.24
C GLN A 81 9.71 13.82 6.85
N LEU A 82 9.17 13.44 5.69
CA LEU A 82 9.24 12.09 5.15
C LEU A 82 10.71 11.65 5.00
N LYS A 83 11.55 12.49 4.39
CA LYS A 83 12.98 12.20 4.25
C LYS A 83 13.70 12.03 5.59
N LYS A 84 13.41 12.89 6.57
CA LYS A 84 13.96 12.78 7.93
C LYS A 84 13.54 11.45 8.57
N LEU A 85 12.31 11.01 8.36
CA LEU A 85 11.83 9.73 8.86
C LEU A 85 12.48 8.56 8.11
N VAL A 86 12.64 8.63 6.79
CA VAL A 86 13.38 7.65 5.99
C VAL A 86 14.80 7.47 6.52
N ASP A 87 15.50 8.57 6.80
CA ASP A 87 16.88 8.53 7.32
C ASP A 87 16.96 7.92 8.73
N ARG A 88 15.86 7.99 9.53
CA ARG A 88 15.78 7.37 10.86
C ARG A 88 15.34 5.91 10.82
N ALA A 89 14.26 5.62 10.11
CA ALA A 89 13.64 4.29 10.08
C ALA A 89 14.43 3.31 9.20
N GLU A 90 15.21 3.82 8.24
CA GLU A 90 15.96 3.04 7.25
C GLU A 90 15.09 1.95 6.59
N PRO A 91 13.90 2.34 6.03
CA PRO A 91 12.95 1.37 5.51
C PRO A 91 13.46 0.69 4.24
N ARG A 92 13.00 -0.54 3.99
CA ARG A 92 13.26 -1.25 2.74
C ARG A 92 12.72 -0.47 1.55
N TRP A 93 11.50 -0.01 1.64
CA TRP A 93 10.86 0.89 0.66
C TRP A 93 9.92 1.88 1.33
N VAL A 94 9.48 2.83 0.53
CA VAL A 94 8.50 3.85 0.89
C VAL A 94 7.39 3.78 -0.13
N SER A 95 6.14 3.77 0.31
CA SER A 95 4.94 3.80 -0.53
C SER A 95 4.03 4.96 -0.16
N ASP A 96 3.17 5.34 -1.07
CA ASP A 96 2.04 6.24 -0.85
C ASP A 96 0.96 5.97 -1.92
N HIS A 97 -0.22 6.51 -1.76
CA HIS A 97 -1.37 6.26 -2.63
C HIS A 97 -1.29 7.02 -3.96
N LEU A 98 -1.73 6.38 -5.03
CA LEU A 98 -1.91 7.01 -6.34
C LEU A 98 -3.24 7.78 -6.40
N CYS A 99 -3.32 8.86 -5.65
CA CYS A 99 -4.55 9.63 -5.42
C CYS A 99 -4.26 11.12 -5.24
N TRP A 100 -5.34 11.86 -5.06
CA TRP A 100 -5.29 13.21 -4.50
C TRP A 100 -6.16 13.29 -3.25
N THR A 101 -5.71 14.04 -2.24
CA THR A 101 -6.37 14.19 -0.93
C THR A 101 -6.90 15.59 -0.70
N GLY A 102 -6.53 16.54 -1.53
CA GLY A 102 -6.92 17.93 -1.39
C GLY A 102 -6.50 18.80 -2.58
N VAL A 103 -7.07 19.98 -2.63
CA VAL A 103 -6.82 21.00 -3.66
C VAL A 103 -7.09 22.39 -3.10
N ASP A 104 -6.38 23.43 -3.58
CA ASP A 104 -6.46 24.82 -3.11
C ASP A 104 -6.23 24.93 -1.59
N GLY A 105 -5.34 24.09 -1.04
CA GLY A 105 -5.04 24.05 0.39
C GLY A 105 -6.15 23.45 1.27
N ILE A 106 -7.19 22.86 0.68
CA ILE A 106 -8.31 22.20 1.39
C ILE A 106 -8.08 20.69 1.35
N ASN A 107 -7.86 20.07 2.52
CA ASN A 107 -7.82 18.62 2.64
C ASN A 107 -9.24 18.06 2.76
N LEU A 108 -9.57 17.08 1.93
CA LEU A 108 -10.89 16.44 1.87
C LEU A 108 -11.03 15.22 2.79
N HIS A 109 -9.95 14.85 3.49
CA HIS A 109 -9.90 13.68 4.37
C HIS A 109 -10.34 12.38 3.68
N GLY A 110 -9.95 12.21 2.42
CA GLY A 110 -10.24 11.04 1.61
C GLY A 110 -9.20 10.86 0.51
N LEU A 111 -9.04 9.63 0.07
CA LEU A 111 -8.17 9.24 -1.03
C LEU A 111 -9.03 9.22 -2.31
N LEU A 112 -8.88 10.23 -3.15
CA LEU A 112 -9.71 10.38 -4.35
C LEU A 112 -8.96 9.90 -5.59
N PRO A 113 -9.61 9.10 -6.47
CA PRO A 113 -8.97 8.55 -7.65
C PRO A 113 -8.62 9.66 -8.66
N MET A 114 -7.68 9.36 -9.54
CA MET A 114 -7.33 10.21 -10.68
C MET A 114 -8.31 9.99 -11.84
N PRO A 115 -8.51 10.98 -12.73
CA PRO A 115 -9.04 10.68 -14.06
C PRO A 115 -7.99 9.89 -14.87
N PHE A 116 -8.40 8.76 -15.47
CA PHE A 116 -7.47 7.88 -16.19
C PHE A 116 -7.27 8.38 -17.63
N THR A 117 -6.46 9.45 -17.78
CA THR A 117 -6.14 10.10 -19.05
C THR A 117 -4.62 10.18 -19.25
N GLU A 118 -4.19 10.30 -20.50
CA GLU A 118 -2.77 10.53 -20.82
C GLU A 118 -2.21 11.81 -20.16
N GLU A 119 -3.02 12.87 -20.07
CA GLU A 119 -2.64 14.11 -19.39
C GLU A 119 -2.36 13.87 -17.91
N ALA A 120 -3.23 13.11 -17.21
CA ALA A 120 -3.05 12.76 -15.82
C ALA A 120 -1.84 11.84 -15.61
N VAL A 121 -1.59 10.90 -16.52
CA VAL A 121 -0.35 10.09 -16.51
C VAL A 121 0.88 10.98 -16.54
N ASP A 122 1.00 11.84 -17.55
CA ASP A 122 2.19 12.70 -17.72
C ASP A 122 2.37 13.67 -16.55
N TYR A 123 1.27 14.18 -16.00
CA TYR A 123 1.29 15.02 -14.80
C TYR A 123 1.84 14.30 -13.58
N VAL A 124 1.27 13.13 -13.25
CA VAL A 124 1.69 12.33 -12.09
C VAL A 124 3.14 11.84 -12.25
N VAL A 125 3.51 11.38 -13.43
CA VAL A 125 4.90 10.96 -13.74
C VAL A 125 5.91 12.06 -13.41
N GLY A 126 5.62 13.31 -13.78
CA GLY A 126 6.48 14.44 -13.46
C GLY A 126 6.67 14.64 -11.96
N ARG A 127 5.61 14.44 -11.18
CA ARG A 127 5.62 14.58 -9.70
C ARG A 127 6.32 13.41 -9.03
N VAL A 128 6.03 12.18 -9.45
CA VAL A 128 6.70 10.98 -8.92
C VAL A 128 8.22 11.07 -9.10
N ARG A 129 8.68 11.49 -10.27
CA ARG A 129 10.12 11.69 -10.52
C ARG A 129 10.73 12.71 -9.56
N GLN A 130 10.05 13.85 -9.33
CA GLN A 130 10.54 14.86 -8.37
C GLN A 130 10.65 14.28 -6.95
N VAL A 131 9.66 13.49 -6.52
CA VAL A 131 9.67 12.84 -5.20
C VAL A 131 10.80 11.82 -5.11
N GLN A 132 10.97 10.96 -6.11
CA GLN A 132 12.03 9.96 -6.17
C GLN A 132 13.43 10.61 -6.17
N ASP A 133 13.62 11.66 -6.95
CA ASP A 133 14.87 12.43 -7.00
C ASP A 133 15.20 13.05 -5.64
N PHE A 134 14.20 13.63 -4.96
CA PHE A 134 14.38 14.24 -3.64
C PHE A 134 14.69 13.18 -2.55
N LEU A 135 13.97 12.05 -2.56
CA LEU A 135 14.21 10.98 -1.59
C LEU A 135 15.48 10.17 -1.91
N GLY A 136 15.94 10.20 -3.18
CA GLY A 136 17.09 9.44 -3.66
C GLY A 136 16.81 7.93 -3.78
N ARG A 137 15.54 7.57 -4.03
CA ARG A 137 15.07 6.18 -4.14
C ARG A 137 13.78 6.06 -4.94
N GLN A 138 13.52 4.89 -5.50
CA GLN A 138 12.21 4.57 -6.04
C GLN A 138 11.17 4.49 -4.90
N ILE A 139 9.94 4.91 -5.19
CA ILE A 139 8.78 4.73 -4.31
C ILE A 139 7.82 3.71 -4.90
N LEU A 140 6.92 3.19 -4.08
CA LEU A 140 5.78 2.40 -4.53
C LEU A 140 4.53 3.29 -4.55
N LEU A 141 3.68 3.07 -5.55
CA LEU A 141 2.36 3.69 -5.61
C LEU A 141 1.29 2.62 -5.44
N GLU A 142 0.29 2.93 -4.62
CA GLU A 142 -0.81 2.04 -4.32
C GLU A 142 -2.08 2.41 -5.10
N ASN A 143 -2.79 1.40 -5.61
CA ASN A 143 -4.14 1.55 -6.16
C ASN A 143 -5.14 1.81 -5.03
N VAL A 144 -5.95 2.86 -5.18
CA VAL A 144 -6.94 3.24 -4.17
C VAL A 144 -8.32 2.65 -4.47
N SER A 145 -9.13 2.45 -3.43
CA SER A 145 -10.56 2.19 -3.60
C SER A 145 -11.28 3.44 -4.13
N SER A 146 -12.28 3.26 -4.97
CA SER A 146 -13.00 4.37 -5.61
C SER A 146 -14.50 4.18 -5.62
N TYR A 147 -15.22 5.30 -5.48
CA TYR A 147 -16.69 5.39 -5.45
C TYR A 147 -17.22 6.33 -6.53
N ILE A 148 -16.32 6.86 -7.34
CA ILE A 148 -16.63 7.77 -8.44
C ILE A 148 -15.84 7.38 -9.68
N GLU A 149 -16.41 7.67 -10.84
CA GLU A 149 -15.75 7.54 -12.12
C GLU A 149 -15.74 8.88 -12.83
N TYR A 150 -14.65 9.16 -13.54
CA TYR A 150 -14.56 10.36 -14.38
C TYR A 150 -14.97 10.02 -15.80
N THR A 151 -15.97 10.74 -16.32
CA THR A 151 -16.46 10.54 -17.71
C THR A 151 -15.43 10.88 -18.78
N VAL A 152 -14.34 11.53 -18.39
CA VAL A 152 -13.21 11.87 -19.28
C VAL A 152 -12.14 10.79 -19.30
N SER A 153 -12.25 9.72 -18.51
CA SER A 153 -11.30 8.62 -18.52
C SER A 153 -11.25 7.95 -19.91
N GLU A 154 -10.05 7.70 -20.40
CA GLU A 154 -9.74 7.21 -21.74
C GLU A 154 -9.19 5.78 -21.72
N MET A 155 -8.81 5.30 -20.54
CA MET A 155 -8.21 3.99 -20.31
C MET A 155 -8.74 3.37 -19.01
N THR A 156 -8.47 2.10 -18.80
CA THR A 156 -8.78 1.40 -17.54
C THR A 156 -7.82 1.82 -16.42
N GLU A 157 -8.23 1.59 -15.16
CA GLU A 157 -7.39 1.89 -14.01
C GLU A 157 -6.02 1.20 -14.08
N TRP A 158 -5.99 -0.09 -14.42
CA TRP A 158 -4.72 -0.84 -14.52
C TRP A 158 -3.83 -0.38 -15.67
N GLU A 159 -4.39 0.10 -16.79
CA GLU A 159 -3.62 0.73 -17.86
C GLU A 159 -3.01 2.05 -17.38
N TYR A 160 -3.78 2.86 -16.64
CA TYR A 160 -3.31 4.10 -16.05
C TYR A 160 -2.15 3.86 -15.07
N ILE A 161 -2.34 2.95 -14.11
CA ILE A 161 -1.33 2.58 -13.10
C ILE A 161 -0.06 2.07 -13.80
N THR A 162 -0.21 1.19 -14.79
CA THR A 162 0.92 0.65 -15.57
C THR A 162 1.68 1.76 -16.28
N ALA A 163 0.97 2.66 -16.95
CA ALA A 163 1.59 3.78 -17.67
C ALA A 163 2.36 4.71 -16.72
N VAL A 164 1.80 5.00 -15.55
CA VAL A 164 2.50 5.79 -14.50
C VAL A 164 3.75 5.05 -14.02
N ALA A 165 3.63 3.78 -13.65
CA ALA A 165 4.74 3.00 -13.10
C ALA A 165 5.91 2.87 -14.08
N GLU A 166 5.61 2.58 -15.35
CA GLU A 166 6.63 2.44 -16.40
C GLU A 166 7.28 3.78 -16.76
N LYS A 167 6.47 4.83 -16.99
CA LYS A 167 6.99 6.15 -17.35
C LYS A 167 7.75 6.83 -16.21
N ALA A 168 7.32 6.69 -14.96
CA ALA A 168 7.97 7.28 -13.80
C ALA A 168 9.15 6.46 -13.28
N ASP A 169 9.29 5.22 -13.73
CA ASP A 169 10.21 4.21 -13.18
C ASP A 169 10.03 4.04 -11.66
N CYS A 170 8.77 3.91 -11.22
CA CYS A 170 8.41 3.58 -9.84
C CYS A 170 7.88 2.14 -9.74
N LEU A 171 7.70 1.67 -8.53
CA LEU A 171 7.16 0.36 -8.22
C LEU A 171 5.68 0.47 -7.80
N LEU A 172 5.05 -0.67 -7.57
CA LEU A 172 3.66 -0.77 -7.17
C LEU A 172 3.52 -1.49 -5.84
N LEU A 173 2.70 -0.93 -4.98
CA LEU A 173 2.01 -1.62 -3.92
C LEU A 173 0.63 -1.96 -4.48
N PHE A 174 0.34 -3.25 -4.60
CA PHE A 174 -0.95 -3.71 -5.10
C PHE A 174 -1.84 -4.08 -3.92
N ASP A 175 -2.83 -3.24 -3.63
CA ASP A 175 -3.89 -3.60 -2.68
C ASP A 175 -4.94 -4.45 -3.40
N VAL A 176 -5.01 -5.73 -2.95
CA VAL A 176 -5.89 -6.75 -3.50
C VAL A 176 -7.34 -6.49 -3.11
N ASN A 177 -7.58 -5.94 -1.90
CA ASN A 177 -8.91 -5.58 -1.44
C ASN A 177 -9.47 -4.39 -2.23
N ASN A 178 -8.66 -3.35 -2.47
CA ASN A 178 -9.07 -2.18 -3.25
C ASN A 178 -9.44 -2.55 -4.69
N ALA A 179 -8.66 -3.45 -5.31
CA ALA A 179 -9.00 -3.98 -6.64
C ALA A 179 -10.32 -4.77 -6.61
N TYR A 180 -10.58 -5.54 -5.55
CA TYR A 180 -11.86 -6.24 -5.38
C TYR A 180 -13.02 -5.27 -5.17
N VAL A 181 -12.86 -4.27 -4.30
CA VAL A 181 -13.83 -3.21 -4.03
C VAL A 181 -14.19 -2.46 -5.31
N ASN A 182 -13.19 -2.02 -6.08
CA ASN A 182 -13.39 -1.31 -7.35
C ASN A 182 -14.10 -2.18 -8.38
N ALA A 183 -13.73 -3.45 -8.50
CA ALA A 183 -14.36 -4.41 -9.41
C ALA A 183 -15.85 -4.58 -9.10
N PHE A 184 -16.20 -4.69 -7.83
CA PHE A 184 -17.60 -4.78 -7.39
C PHE A 184 -18.37 -3.49 -7.65
N ASN A 185 -17.80 -2.35 -7.25
CA ASN A 185 -18.49 -1.05 -7.31
C ASN A 185 -18.68 -0.54 -8.74
N HIS A 186 -17.73 -0.82 -9.64
CA HIS A 186 -17.73 -0.33 -11.02
C HIS A 186 -18.07 -1.42 -12.07
N GLY A 187 -18.29 -2.68 -11.64
CA GLY A 187 -18.81 -3.75 -12.50
C GLY A 187 -17.82 -4.33 -13.51
N PHE A 188 -16.55 -4.42 -13.17
CA PHE A 188 -15.53 -5.09 -13.97
C PHE A 188 -14.98 -6.36 -13.29
N SER A 189 -14.10 -7.09 -13.96
CA SER A 189 -13.47 -8.29 -13.38
C SER A 189 -12.22 -7.93 -12.59
N ALA A 190 -12.16 -8.26 -11.30
CA ALA A 190 -10.95 -8.08 -10.50
C ALA A 190 -9.73 -8.86 -11.06
N LEU A 191 -9.97 -9.97 -11.77
CA LEU A 191 -8.91 -10.71 -12.47
C LEU A 191 -8.33 -9.93 -13.66
N ASP A 192 -9.13 -9.09 -14.32
CA ASP A 192 -8.62 -8.24 -15.40
C ASP A 192 -7.67 -7.18 -14.84
N PHE A 193 -7.97 -6.65 -13.66
CA PHE A 193 -7.06 -5.76 -12.93
C PHE A 193 -5.73 -6.47 -12.63
N VAL A 194 -5.77 -7.65 -12.02
CA VAL A 194 -4.57 -8.45 -11.71
C VAL A 194 -3.76 -8.72 -12.99
N ASN A 195 -4.42 -9.09 -14.08
CA ASN A 195 -3.77 -9.44 -15.34
C ASN A 195 -3.18 -8.22 -16.08
N GLY A 196 -3.73 -7.03 -15.85
CA GLY A 196 -3.32 -5.78 -16.49
C GLY A 196 -2.09 -5.13 -15.86
N LEU A 197 -1.72 -5.49 -14.62
CA LEU A 197 -0.55 -4.89 -13.97
C LEU A 197 0.78 -5.50 -14.45
N PRO A 198 1.88 -4.71 -14.50
CA PRO A 198 3.21 -5.17 -14.88
C PRO A 198 3.84 -6.01 -13.76
N VAL A 199 4.19 -7.27 -14.08
CA VAL A 199 4.66 -8.27 -13.11
C VAL A 199 5.92 -7.79 -12.37
N GLU A 200 6.84 -7.18 -13.08
CA GLU A 200 8.15 -6.75 -12.56
C GLU A 200 8.08 -5.49 -11.69
N ARG A 201 6.91 -4.84 -11.60
CA ARG A 201 6.73 -3.60 -10.83
C ARG A 201 6.02 -3.81 -9.49
N VAL A 202 5.33 -4.93 -9.32
CA VAL A 202 4.60 -5.21 -8.06
C VAL A 202 5.57 -5.72 -7.01
N GLN A 203 5.81 -4.89 -5.99
CA GLN A 203 6.79 -5.15 -4.91
C GLN A 203 6.11 -5.59 -3.61
N GLN A 204 4.88 -5.16 -3.38
CA GLN A 204 4.15 -5.41 -2.15
C GLN A 204 2.66 -5.65 -2.44
N PHE A 205 2.04 -6.53 -1.64
CA PHE A 205 0.59 -6.67 -1.54
C PHE A 205 0.09 -6.13 -0.22
N HIS A 206 -1.04 -5.38 -0.27
CA HIS A 206 -1.92 -5.20 0.87
C HIS A 206 -3.09 -6.15 0.80
N MET A 207 -3.47 -6.67 1.96
CA MET A 207 -4.60 -7.56 2.18
C MET A 207 -5.44 -7.04 3.33
N ALA A 208 -6.68 -6.67 3.05
CA ALA A 208 -7.58 -6.07 4.02
C ALA A 208 -9.00 -6.62 3.89
N GLY A 209 -9.85 -6.31 4.87
CA GLY A 209 -11.28 -6.54 4.80
C GLY A 209 -12.03 -5.23 4.46
N HIS A 210 -13.32 -5.38 4.17
CA HIS A 210 -14.20 -4.28 3.79
C HIS A 210 -15.59 -4.46 4.37
N ASP A 211 -16.40 -3.39 4.34
CA ASP A 211 -17.82 -3.44 4.65
C ASP A 211 -18.66 -3.62 3.40
N HIS A 212 -19.57 -4.61 3.44
CA HIS A 212 -20.49 -4.85 2.36
C HIS A 212 -21.85 -4.18 2.66
N CYS A 213 -22.20 -3.15 1.89
CA CYS A 213 -23.50 -2.52 1.88
C CYS A 213 -24.41 -3.15 0.81
N ASP A 214 -25.71 -2.86 0.83
CA ASP A 214 -26.66 -3.48 -0.11
C ASP A 214 -26.30 -3.28 -1.59
N THR A 215 -25.74 -2.12 -1.95
CA THR A 215 -25.48 -1.72 -3.35
C THR A 215 -24.01 -1.49 -3.68
N HIS A 216 -23.14 -1.44 -2.70
CA HIS A 216 -21.73 -1.13 -2.86
C HIS A 216 -20.91 -1.71 -1.70
N ILE A 217 -19.62 -1.74 -1.87
CA ILE A 217 -18.63 -2.14 -0.86
C ILE A 217 -17.86 -0.89 -0.44
N ILE A 218 -17.62 -0.75 0.87
CA ILE A 218 -16.80 0.32 1.44
C ILE A 218 -15.51 -0.29 1.95
N ASP A 219 -14.41 0.23 1.46
CA ASP A 219 -13.08 -0.11 1.90
C ASP A 219 -12.80 0.49 3.28
N THR A 220 -12.88 -0.34 4.31
CA THR A 220 -12.77 0.10 5.71
C THR A 220 -11.52 -0.41 6.41
N HIS A 221 -10.91 -1.46 5.91
CA HIS A 221 -9.75 -2.14 6.53
C HIS A 221 -9.95 -2.47 8.02
N ASP A 222 -11.19 -2.67 8.45
CA ASP A 222 -11.55 -2.91 9.86
C ASP A 222 -12.14 -4.30 10.12
N ASN A 223 -12.44 -5.05 9.04
CA ASN A 223 -13.03 -6.38 9.08
C ASN A 223 -12.05 -7.49 8.70
N ALA A 224 -12.45 -8.74 8.96
CA ALA A 224 -11.73 -9.91 8.48
C ALA A 224 -11.73 -9.97 6.95
N ILE A 225 -10.65 -10.45 6.36
CA ILE A 225 -10.52 -10.62 4.93
C ILE A 225 -11.50 -11.69 4.45
N VAL A 226 -12.33 -11.36 3.45
CA VAL A 226 -13.35 -12.26 2.92
C VAL A 226 -12.77 -13.29 1.95
N ASP A 227 -13.46 -14.40 1.77
CA ASP A 227 -13.01 -15.52 0.92
C ASP A 227 -12.71 -15.12 -0.52
N ASP A 228 -13.46 -14.18 -1.08
CA ASP A 228 -13.26 -13.75 -2.46
C ASP A 228 -11.99 -12.91 -2.63
N VAL A 229 -11.61 -12.11 -1.63
CA VAL A 229 -10.31 -11.41 -1.60
C VAL A 229 -9.16 -12.42 -1.46
N TRP A 230 -9.31 -13.47 -0.63
CA TRP A 230 -8.33 -14.56 -0.55
C TRP A 230 -8.15 -15.32 -1.88
N LYS A 231 -9.24 -15.54 -2.63
CA LYS A 231 -9.17 -16.14 -3.98
C LYS A 231 -8.42 -15.24 -4.96
N LEU A 232 -8.68 -13.93 -4.90
CA LEU A 232 -7.99 -12.95 -5.74
C LEU A 232 -6.50 -12.88 -5.38
N TYR A 233 -6.16 -12.94 -4.09
CA TYR A 233 -4.78 -13.05 -3.62
C TYR A 233 -4.07 -14.30 -4.18
N ALA A 234 -4.72 -15.46 -4.15
CA ALA A 234 -4.15 -16.67 -4.74
C ALA A 234 -3.91 -16.53 -6.26
N ALA A 235 -4.80 -15.82 -6.96
CA ALA A 235 -4.59 -15.51 -8.38
C ALA A 235 -3.44 -14.51 -8.58
N SER A 236 -3.31 -13.53 -7.70
CA SER A 236 -2.20 -12.55 -7.71
C SER A 236 -0.86 -13.23 -7.49
N LEU A 237 -0.77 -14.16 -6.53
CA LEU A 237 0.46 -14.94 -6.31
C LEU A 237 0.87 -15.76 -7.54
N LYS A 238 -0.09 -16.36 -8.26
CA LYS A 238 0.21 -17.07 -9.53
C LYS A 238 0.72 -16.15 -10.62
N ARG A 239 0.25 -14.91 -10.64
CA ARG A 239 0.64 -13.92 -11.63
C ARG A 239 1.99 -13.29 -11.35
N PHE A 240 2.23 -12.89 -10.10
CA PHE A 240 3.35 -12.05 -9.69
C PHE A 240 4.47 -12.84 -8.99
N GLY A 241 4.20 -14.06 -8.56
CA GLY A 241 5.15 -14.87 -7.79
C GLY A 241 5.28 -14.42 -6.33
N SER A 242 6.49 -14.51 -5.80
CA SER A 242 6.80 -14.17 -4.40
C SER A 242 6.86 -12.67 -4.20
N VAL A 243 5.74 -12.08 -3.79
CA VAL A 243 5.60 -10.66 -3.45
C VAL A 243 5.39 -10.52 -1.94
N SER A 244 6.06 -9.53 -1.32
CA SER A 244 5.93 -9.25 0.12
C SER A 244 4.49 -8.87 0.46
N THR A 245 3.88 -9.60 1.39
CA THR A 245 2.44 -9.50 1.69
C THR A 245 2.22 -8.92 3.08
N LEU A 246 1.38 -7.89 3.18
CA LEU A 246 0.94 -7.26 4.42
C LEU A 246 -0.53 -7.59 4.71
N ILE A 247 -0.83 -7.91 5.97
CA ILE A 247 -2.20 -7.86 6.50
C ILE A 247 -2.43 -6.49 7.12
N GLU A 248 -3.38 -5.75 6.59
CA GLU A 248 -3.69 -4.40 7.01
C GLU A 248 -4.95 -4.34 7.88
N ARG A 249 -4.86 -3.52 8.94
CA ARG A 249 -5.97 -3.16 9.83
C ARG A 249 -5.80 -1.71 10.24
N ASP A 250 -6.77 -0.87 9.87
CA ASP A 250 -6.77 0.56 10.20
C ASP A 250 -7.61 0.86 11.42
N ASP A 251 -8.78 0.26 11.51
CA ASP A 251 -9.68 0.33 12.64
C ASP A 251 -10.02 -1.06 13.18
N ASN A 252 -10.69 -1.15 14.33
CA ASN A 252 -11.03 -2.41 14.99
C ASN A 252 -9.84 -3.39 15.08
N VAL A 253 -8.63 -2.82 15.30
CA VAL A 253 -7.37 -3.57 15.30
C VAL A 253 -7.41 -4.69 16.33
N PRO A 254 -7.40 -5.97 15.89
CA PRO A 254 -7.49 -7.09 16.82
C PRO A 254 -6.19 -7.25 17.61
N PRO A 255 -6.17 -8.03 18.70
CA PRO A 255 -4.93 -8.46 19.34
C PRO A 255 -3.97 -9.10 18.31
N ILE A 256 -2.66 -9.08 18.61
CA ILE A 256 -1.63 -9.57 17.69
C ILE A 256 -1.87 -11.04 17.25
N GLU A 257 -2.44 -11.85 18.12
CA GLU A 257 -2.81 -13.24 17.85
C GLU A 257 -3.86 -13.35 16.73
N GLY A 258 -4.78 -12.39 16.65
CA GLY A 258 -5.78 -12.31 15.58
C GLY A 258 -5.12 -12.03 14.22
N LEU A 259 -4.18 -11.09 14.17
CA LEU A 259 -3.40 -10.79 12.96
C LEU A 259 -2.55 -12.00 12.52
N LEU A 260 -1.98 -12.73 13.49
CA LEU A 260 -1.20 -13.93 13.18
C LEU A 260 -2.04 -15.05 12.55
N LEU A 261 -3.34 -15.13 12.82
CA LEU A 261 -4.23 -16.09 12.15
C LEU A 261 -4.38 -15.77 10.66
N GLU A 262 -4.66 -14.51 10.31
CA GLU A 262 -4.76 -14.08 8.91
C GLU A 262 -3.40 -14.17 8.20
N LEU A 263 -2.32 -13.82 8.88
CA LEU A 263 -0.97 -13.96 8.35
C LEU A 263 -0.62 -15.44 8.04
N ASN A 264 -1.04 -16.37 8.89
CA ASN A 264 -0.87 -17.79 8.65
C ASN A 264 -1.71 -18.27 7.46
N GLN A 265 -2.93 -17.77 7.30
CA GLN A 265 -3.77 -18.06 6.12
C GLN A 265 -3.09 -17.59 4.83
N ALA A 266 -2.53 -16.37 4.82
CA ALA A 266 -1.74 -15.87 3.68
C ALA A 266 -0.55 -16.79 3.36
N LYS A 267 0.20 -17.22 4.40
CA LYS A 267 1.32 -18.17 4.27
C LYS A 267 0.88 -19.54 3.72
N GLU A 268 -0.28 -20.03 4.11
CA GLU A 268 -0.82 -21.31 3.60
C GLU A 268 -1.20 -21.20 2.13
N ILE A 269 -1.86 -20.13 1.72
CA ILE A 269 -2.22 -19.86 0.32
C ILE A 269 -0.95 -19.76 -0.54
N TYR A 270 0.04 -18.99 -0.09
CA TYR A 270 1.33 -18.86 -0.77
C TYR A 270 2.00 -20.22 -0.99
N ARG A 271 2.13 -21.04 0.05
CA ARG A 271 2.71 -22.39 -0.04
C ARG A 271 1.93 -23.34 -0.97
N ALA A 272 0.60 -23.19 -1.03
CA ALA A 272 -0.23 -23.99 -1.93
C ALA A 272 -0.05 -23.56 -3.39
N THR A 273 0.21 -22.29 -3.65
CA THR A 273 0.47 -21.74 -4.99
C THR A 273 1.84 -22.21 -5.52
N GLU A 274 2.89 -22.12 -4.71
CA GLU A 274 4.23 -22.60 -5.11
C GLU A 274 4.28 -24.10 -5.45
N LYS A 275 3.50 -24.95 -4.77
CA LYS A 275 3.47 -26.40 -5.02
C LYS A 275 2.80 -26.77 -6.33
N ASN A 276 1.96 -25.90 -6.90
CA ASN A 276 1.25 -26.19 -8.14
C ASN A 276 2.04 -25.76 -9.38
N ASP A 277 3.16 -25.06 -9.21
CA ASP A 277 4.06 -24.61 -10.29
C ASP A 277 5.23 -25.58 -10.53
N VAL A 278 5.28 -26.70 -9.80
CA VAL A 278 6.27 -27.82 -9.95
C VAL A 278 5.58 -29.04 -10.55
#